data_327d898e3e1334290e1b7c57e846dc07
#
_entry.id   327d898e3e1334290e1b7c57e846dc07
#
_cell.length_a   1.000
_cell.length_b   1.000
_cell.length_c   1.000
_cell.angle_alpha   90.00
_cell.angle_beta   90.00
_cell.angle_gamma   90.00
#
_symmetry.space_group_name_H-M   'P 1'
#
loop_
_entity.id
_entity.type
_entity.pdbx_description
1 polymer ?
#
loop_
_entity_poly.entity_id
_entity_poly.type
_entity_poly.pdbx_seq_one_letter_code
_entity_poly.pdbx_strand_id
1 'polypeptide(L)'
;MLSDKGLLLRLYSQNIDGLEYLAGIPDDKLVECHGHFRSATCIDCGTTADADSVKNTIVKNGTVPECKTCGGNVKPDIVFFGESLPDRFHRLLRTDIQEADLLLVMGTSLQVAPVSMIPDMVECDHRVLFNREPVMKIRTGQDMFLPGDCDDHVQELCSILGWKDDLLKENAKVQIDDSNNKKKAEGED
;
A
#
# COMPACT_ATOMS: atom_id res chain seq x y z
N MET A 1 -4.30 -3.52 -13.91
CA MET A 1 -4.17 -4.76 -14.73
C MET A 1 -4.83 -5.98 -14.06
N LEU A 2 -4.35 -6.57 -12.94
CA LEU A 2 -5.05 -7.70 -12.28
C LEU A 2 -6.50 -7.37 -11.91
N SER A 3 -6.74 -6.14 -11.41
CA SER A 3 -8.08 -5.64 -11.10
C SER A 3 -8.98 -5.61 -12.34
N ASP A 4 -8.49 -5.09 -13.46
CA ASP A 4 -9.26 -4.97 -14.72
C ASP A 4 -9.57 -6.34 -15.34
N LYS A 5 -8.72 -7.33 -15.08
CA LYS A 5 -8.92 -8.72 -15.49
C LYS A 5 -9.83 -9.51 -14.52
N GLY A 6 -10.31 -8.87 -13.45
CA GLY A 6 -11.15 -9.51 -12.45
C GLY A 6 -10.44 -10.56 -11.59
N LEU A 7 -9.11 -10.54 -11.56
CA LEU A 7 -8.27 -11.51 -10.85
C LEU A 7 -7.82 -11.02 -9.47
N LEU A 8 -7.94 -9.72 -9.18
CA LEU A 8 -7.54 -9.17 -7.89
C LEU A 8 -8.67 -9.31 -6.88
N LEU A 9 -8.51 -10.18 -5.89
CA LEU A 9 -9.39 -10.20 -4.73
C LEU A 9 -9.14 -8.96 -3.88
N ARG A 10 -7.91 -8.75 -3.40
CA ARG A 10 -7.52 -7.61 -2.55
C ARG A 10 -6.03 -7.33 -2.64
N LEU A 11 -5.67 -6.07 -2.48
CA LEU A 11 -4.30 -5.60 -2.28
C LEU A 11 -4.14 -5.05 -0.87
N TYR A 12 -3.29 -5.65 -0.08
CA TYR A 12 -2.89 -5.17 1.26
C TYR A 12 -1.53 -4.50 1.16
N SER A 13 -1.49 -3.18 1.33
CA SER A 13 -0.23 -2.42 1.29
C SER A 13 0.22 -2.00 2.68
N GLN A 14 1.52 -2.14 2.95
CA GLN A 14 2.18 -1.61 4.14
C GLN A 14 2.78 -0.22 3.90
N ASN A 15 2.82 0.21 2.65
CA ASN A 15 3.30 1.54 2.26
C ASN A 15 2.28 2.62 2.60
N ILE A 16 2.77 3.85 2.78
CA ILE A 16 1.94 5.03 3.06
C ILE A 16 2.09 6.12 1.98
N ASP A 17 2.82 5.81 0.91
CA ASP A 17 3.11 6.74 -0.19
C ASP A 17 1.92 6.92 -1.15
N GLY A 18 0.93 6.01 -1.13
CA GLY A 18 -0.28 6.06 -1.93
C GLY A 18 -0.07 5.69 -3.40
N LEU A 19 1.02 5.00 -3.74
CA LEU A 19 1.29 4.58 -5.12
C LEU A 19 0.23 3.64 -5.67
N GLU A 20 -0.35 2.79 -4.85
CA GLU A 20 -1.44 1.88 -5.24
C GLU A 20 -2.69 2.66 -5.66
N TYR A 21 -3.01 3.73 -4.93
CA TYR A 21 -4.11 4.63 -5.29
C TYR A 21 -3.83 5.35 -6.62
N LEU A 22 -2.61 5.88 -6.79
CA LEU A 22 -2.18 6.53 -8.03
C LEU A 22 -2.16 5.56 -9.22
N ALA A 23 -1.87 4.29 -8.98
CA ALA A 23 -1.94 3.22 -9.98
C ALA A 23 -3.38 2.84 -10.37
N GLY A 24 -4.38 3.49 -9.78
CA GLY A 24 -5.79 3.29 -10.10
C GLY A 24 -6.39 2.00 -9.53
N ILE A 25 -5.83 1.47 -8.43
CA ILE A 25 -6.48 0.35 -7.73
C ILE A 25 -7.80 0.86 -7.13
N PRO A 26 -8.94 0.19 -7.41
CA PRO A 26 -10.23 0.57 -6.86
C PRO A 26 -10.24 0.51 -5.32
N ASP A 27 -10.93 1.46 -4.68
CA ASP A 27 -10.99 1.55 -3.22
C ASP A 27 -11.52 0.27 -2.55
N ASP A 28 -12.47 -0.41 -3.18
CA ASP A 28 -13.01 -1.67 -2.67
C ASP A 28 -11.98 -2.81 -2.71
N LYS A 29 -10.94 -2.72 -3.54
CA LYS A 29 -9.85 -3.68 -3.68
C LYS A 29 -8.59 -3.32 -2.88
N LEU A 30 -8.48 -2.10 -2.36
CA LEU A 30 -7.28 -1.61 -1.67
C LEU A 30 -7.47 -1.58 -0.15
N VAL A 31 -6.50 -2.12 0.58
CA VAL A 31 -6.37 -1.96 2.04
C VAL A 31 -4.99 -1.38 2.34
N GLU A 32 -4.94 -0.09 2.63
CA GLU A 32 -3.75 0.60 3.11
C GLU A 32 -3.61 0.32 4.62
N CYS A 33 -2.87 -0.74 4.95
CA CYS A 33 -2.79 -1.26 6.32
C CYS A 33 -2.27 -0.25 7.32
N HIS A 34 -1.35 0.62 6.89
CA HIS A 34 -0.75 1.64 7.73
C HIS A 34 -1.29 3.06 7.43
N GLY A 35 -2.44 3.13 6.74
CA GLY A 35 -3.09 4.39 6.41
C GLY A 35 -2.42 5.14 5.25
N HIS A 36 -2.70 6.44 5.16
CA HIS A 36 -2.26 7.28 4.04
C HIS A 36 -2.24 8.77 4.42
N PHE A 37 -1.62 9.60 3.55
CA PHE A 37 -1.54 11.06 3.74
C PHE A 37 -2.64 11.86 3.03
N ARG A 38 -3.61 11.20 2.36
CA ARG A 38 -4.66 11.89 1.60
C ARG A 38 -5.75 12.52 2.45
N SER A 39 -5.83 12.13 3.72
CA SER A 39 -6.75 12.70 4.70
C SER A 39 -6.06 12.91 6.04
N ALA A 40 -6.69 13.67 6.91
CA ALA A 40 -6.22 13.96 8.25
C ALA A 40 -7.41 14.09 9.20
N THR A 41 -7.24 13.69 10.45
CA THR A 41 -8.33 13.61 11.43
C THR A 41 -7.85 14.10 12.80
N CYS A 42 -8.73 14.78 13.51
CA CYS A 42 -8.51 15.14 14.91
C CYS A 42 -8.54 13.88 15.79
N ILE A 43 -7.50 13.69 16.60
CA ILE A 43 -7.39 12.51 17.47
C ILE A 43 -8.38 12.49 18.62
N ASP A 44 -8.92 13.68 19.01
CA ASP A 44 -9.81 13.81 20.15
C ASP A 44 -11.29 13.72 19.77
N CYS A 45 -11.70 14.40 18.68
CA CYS A 45 -13.13 14.49 18.31
C CYS A 45 -13.48 13.82 16.98
N GLY A 46 -12.52 13.26 16.26
CA GLY A 46 -12.76 12.59 14.98
C GLY A 46 -13.14 13.52 13.81
N THR A 47 -13.09 14.84 14.00
CA THR A 47 -13.37 15.78 12.91
C THR A 47 -12.29 15.69 11.83
N THR A 48 -12.70 15.54 10.58
CA THR A 48 -11.79 15.55 9.43
C THR A 48 -11.22 16.94 9.19
N ALA A 49 -9.97 17.01 8.77
CA ALA A 49 -9.28 18.24 8.42
C ALA A 49 -8.76 18.18 6.98
N ASP A 50 -8.50 19.34 6.41
CA ASP A 50 -7.89 19.46 5.09
C ASP A 50 -6.44 18.96 5.13
N ALA A 51 -6.15 17.91 4.37
CA ALA A 51 -4.86 17.24 4.39
C ALA A 51 -3.71 18.15 3.92
N ASP A 52 -3.96 19.01 2.93
CA ASP A 52 -2.95 19.94 2.43
C ASP A 52 -2.61 21.02 3.45
N SER A 53 -3.60 21.53 4.18
CA SER A 53 -3.41 22.46 5.29
C SER A 53 -2.59 21.82 6.41
N VAL A 54 -2.92 20.56 6.78
CA VAL A 54 -2.19 19.78 7.79
C VAL A 54 -0.74 19.55 7.34
N LYS A 55 -0.52 19.11 6.10
CA LYS A 55 0.81 18.93 5.52
C LYS A 55 1.62 20.23 5.56
N ASN A 56 1.04 21.35 5.14
CA ASN A 56 1.72 22.65 5.16
C ASN A 56 2.08 23.09 6.58
N THR A 57 1.20 22.88 7.55
CA THR A 57 1.45 23.22 8.96
C THR A 57 2.62 22.39 9.50
N ILE A 58 2.65 21.09 9.25
CA ILE A 58 3.73 20.22 9.72
C ILE A 58 5.04 20.53 9.01
N VAL A 59 5.04 20.55 7.67
CA VAL A 59 6.27 20.59 6.86
C VAL A 59 6.87 21.99 6.81
N LYS A 60 6.02 23.05 6.67
CA LYS A 60 6.53 24.42 6.53
C LYS A 60 6.72 25.12 7.88
N ASN A 61 5.82 24.87 8.83
CA ASN A 61 5.84 25.61 10.11
C ASN A 61 6.49 24.79 11.23
N GLY A 62 6.65 23.47 11.07
CA GLY A 62 7.20 22.59 12.10
C GLY A 62 6.30 22.49 13.35
N THR A 63 4.99 22.74 13.22
CA THR A 63 4.04 22.76 14.34
C THR A 63 2.99 21.69 14.19
N VAL A 64 2.37 21.30 15.32
CA VAL A 64 1.24 20.36 15.32
C VAL A 64 -0.02 21.11 14.91
N PRO A 65 -0.79 20.63 13.92
CA PRO A 65 -2.04 21.25 13.55
C PRO A 65 -3.12 21.09 14.64
N GLU A 66 -3.89 22.14 14.87
CA GLU A 66 -4.98 22.14 15.84
C GLU A 66 -6.35 22.02 15.17
N CYS A 67 -7.24 21.27 15.81
CA CYS A 67 -8.61 21.08 15.36
C CYS A 67 -9.44 22.35 15.53
N LYS A 68 -10.06 22.83 14.47
CA LYS A 68 -10.92 24.01 14.48
C LYS A 68 -12.22 23.81 15.32
N THR A 69 -12.58 22.54 15.59
CA THR A 69 -13.81 22.21 16.34
C THR A 69 -13.59 22.11 17.83
N CYS A 70 -12.49 21.48 18.28
CA CYS A 70 -12.29 21.22 19.71
C CYS A 70 -10.93 21.69 20.26
N GLY A 71 -10.04 22.22 19.40
CA GLY A 71 -8.69 22.60 19.80
C GLY A 71 -7.71 21.45 19.99
N GLY A 72 -8.15 20.21 19.79
CA GLY A 72 -7.30 19.02 19.90
C GLY A 72 -6.33 18.87 18.73
N ASN A 73 -5.41 17.93 18.84
CA ASN A 73 -4.39 17.70 17.81
C ASN A 73 -4.97 17.02 16.56
N VAL A 74 -4.51 17.45 15.38
CA VAL A 74 -4.84 16.81 14.10
C VAL A 74 -3.60 16.10 13.55
N LYS A 75 -3.77 14.87 13.08
CA LYS A 75 -2.72 14.14 12.40
C LYS A 75 -3.19 13.61 11.05
N PRO A 76 -2.26 13.33 10.09
CA PRO A 76 -2.58 12.53 8.91
C PRO A 76 -3.14 11.16 9.30
N ASP A 77 -3.98 10.57 8.45
CA ASP A 77 -4.59 9.26 8.70
C ASP A 77 -3.62 8.10 8.41
N ILE A 78 -2.40 8.21 8.95
CA ILE A 78 -1.40 7.14 9.00
C ILE A 78 -1.43 6.47 10.37
N VAL A 79 -1.09 5.20 10.42
CA VAL A 79 -1.04 4.42 11.66
C VAL A 79 0.35 4.55 12.29
N PHE A 80 0.41 5.12 13.50
CA PHE A 80 1.65 5.18 14.26
C PHE A 80 1.88 3.90 15.06
N PHE A 81 3.13 3.67 15.49
CA PHE A 81 3.43 2.55 16.38
C PHE A 81 2.62 2.63 17.67
N GLY A 82 1.97 1.50 18.00
CA GLY A 82 1.06 1.43 19.16
C GLY A 82 -0.40 1.73 18.84
N GLU A 83 -0.72 2.24 17.67
CA GLU A 83 -2.10 2.41 17.20
C GLU A 83 -2.63 1.13 16.54
N SER A 84 -3.94 0.94 16.60
CA SER A 84 -4.62 -0.15 15.89
C SER A 84 -4.65 0.11 14.39
N LEU A 85 -4.56 -0.96 13.61
CA LEU A 85 -4.80 -0.89 12.18
C LEU A 85 -6.25 -0.50 11.89
N PRO A 86 -6.55 0.07 10.70
CA PRO A 86 -7.91 0.45 10.35
C PRO A 86 -8.91 -0.71 10.45
N ASP A 87 -10.14 -0.46 10.90
CA ASP A 87 -11.20 -1.47 10.99
C ASP A 87 -11.43 -2.22 9.67
N ARG A 88 -11.21 -1.54 8.56
CA ARG A 88 -11.27 -2.12 7.22
C ARG A 88 -10.31 -3.30 7.06
N PHE A 89 -9.09 -3.21 7.60
CA PHE A 89 -8.11 -4.30 7.60
C PHE A 89 -8.70 -5.54 8.29
N HIS A 90 -9.15 -5.39 9.52
CA HIS A 90 -9.66 -6.52 10.31
C HIS A 90 -10.92 -7.15 9.72
N ARG A 91 -11.80 -6.32 9.19
CA ARG A 91 -13.07 -6.78 8.62
C ARG A 91 -12.86 -7.56 7.33
N LEU A 92 -12.03 -7.05 6.41
CA LEU A 92 -11.82 -7.68 5.12
C LEU A 92 -10.92 -8.91 5.21
N LEU A 93 -9.89 -8.87 6.05
CA LEU A 93 -8.95 -9.99 6.18
C LEU A 93 -9.65 -11.29 6.56
N ARG A 94 -10.69 -11.24 7.39
CA ARG A 94 -11.43 -12.45 7.85
C ARG A 94 -12.03 -13.28 6.71
N THR A 95 -12.48 -12.61 5.65
CA THR A 95 -13.04 -13.29 4.48
C THR A 95 -11.96 -13.55 3.44
N ASP A 96 -11.09 -12.58 3.20
CA ASP A 96 -10.09 -12.66 2.15
C ASP A 96 -9.08 -13.82 2.37
N ILE A 97 -8.78 -14.19 3.64
CA ILE A 97 -7.91 -15.33 3.95
C ILE A 97 -8.49 -16.68 3.53
N GLN A 98 -9.81 -16.78 3.41
CA GLN A 98 -10.53 -18.00 3.01
C GLN A 98 -10.88 -18.02 1.52
N GLU A 99 -11.05 -16.82 0.91
CA GLU A 99 -11.48 -16.69 -0.48
C GLU A 99 -10.31 -16.65 -1.46
N ALA A 100 -9.10 -16.32 -0.99
CA ALA A 100 -7.94 -16.24 -1.84
C ALA A 100 -7.48 -17.65 -2.29
N ASP A 101 -7.34 -17.84 -3.60
CA ASP A 101 -6.78 -19.05 -4.22
C ASP A 101 -5.27 -18.96 -4.45
N LEU A 102 -4.72 -17.73 -4.53
CA LEU A 102 -3.30 -17.43 -4.68
C LEU A 102 -2.92 -16.22 -3.85
N LEU A 103 -1.81 -16.31 -3.12
CA LEU A 103 -1.20 -15.18 -2.44
C LEU A 103 0.10 -14.76 -3.15
N LEU A 104 0.17 -13.50 -3.58
CA LEU A 104 1.40 -12.88 -4.04
C LEU A 104 1.96 -11.98 -2.95
N VAL A 105 3.19 -12.22 -2.51
CA VAL A 105 3.91 -11.39 -1.54
C VAL A 105 5.06 -10.70 -2.26
N MET A 106 5.10 -9.37 -2.20
CA MET A 106 6.05 -8.60 -3.01
C MET A 106 6.73 -7.50 -2.19
N GLY A 107 8.06 -7.38 -2.28
CA GLY A 107 8.83 -6.20 -1.84
C GLY A 107 8.64 -5.81 -0.38
N THR A 108 8.56 -6.78 0.52
CA THR A 108 8.33 -6.53 1.95
C THR A 108 9.36 -7.24 2.82
N SER A 109 9.63 -6.68 3.99
CA SER A 109 10.41 -7.37 5.03
C SER A 109 9.56 -8.30 5.90
N LEU A 110 8.21 -8.16 5.87
CA LEU A 110 7.25 -8.87 6.73
C LEU A 110 7.61 -8.84 8.23
N GLN A 111 8.15 -7.72 8.73
CA GLN A 111 8.56 -7.61 10.14
C GLN A 111 7.49 -6.97 11.04
N VAL A 112 6.48 -6.32 10.47
CA VAL A 112 5.49 -5.56 11.23
C VAL A 112 4.17 -6.33 11.32
N ALA A 113 3.84 -6.77 12.53
CA ALA A 113 2.55 -7.41 12.83
C ALA A 113 1.41 -6.37 12.88
N PRO A 114 0.15 -6.73 12.54
CA PRO A 114 -0.32 -8.07 12.20
C PRO A 114 -0.17 -8.43 10.71
N VAL A 115 0.24 -7.51 9.84
CA VAL A 115 0.34 -7.74 8.38
C VAL A 115 1.35 -8.85 8.05
N SER A 116 2.45 -8.95 8.82
CA SER A 116 3.45 -10.01 8.66
C SER A 116 2.90 -11.43 8.87
N MET A 117 1.73 -11.56 9.50
CA MET A 117 1.10 -12.87 9.77
C MET A 117 0.21 -13.34 8.61
N ILE A 118 -0.14 -12.47 7.67
CA ILE A 118 -1.06 -12.80 6.55
C ILE A 118 -0.61 -14.04 5.79
N PRO A 119 0.66 -14.22 5.42
CA PRO A 119 1.08 -15.40 4.66
C PRO A 119 0.84 -16.72 5.39
N ASP A 120 0.85 -16.71 6.72
CA ASP A 120 0.59 -17.91 7.52
C ASP A 120 -0.91 -18.11 7.84
N MET A 121 -1.73 -17.09 7.61
CA MET A 121 -3.17 -17.13 7.86
C MET A 121 -3.99 -17.50 6.60
N VAL A 122 -3.48 -17.18 5.41
CA VAL A 122 -4.20 -17.42 4.16
C VAL A 122 -4.27 -18.92 3.86
N GLU A 123 -5.49 -19.41 3.60
CA GLU A 123 -5.79 -20.83 3.37
C GLU A 123 -5.63 -21.25 1.90
N CYS A 124 -4.80 -20.54 1.12
CA CYS A 124 -4.57 -20.87 -0.28
C CYS A 124 -3.52 -21.99 -0.46
N ASP A 125 -3.66 -22.73 -1.56
CA ASP A 125 -2.74 -23.83 -1.90
C ASP A 125 -1.36 -23.30 -2.32
N HIS A 126 -1.32 -22.13 -2.95
CA HIS A 126 -0.10 -21.56 -3.53
C HIS A 126 0.18 -20.15 -3.05
N ARG A 127 1.46 -19.92 -2.68
CA ARG A 127 1.96 -18.57 -2.36
C ARG A 127 3.22 -18.32 -3.18
N VAL A 128 3.34 -17.13 -3.73
CA VAL A 128 4.52 -16.71 -4.49
C VAL A 128 5.15 -15.49 -3.83
N LEU A 129 6.41 -15.59 -3.49
CA LEU A 129 7.20 -14.52 -2.90
C LEU A 129 8.14 -13.93 -3.97
N PHE A 130 7.91 -12.68 -4.36
CA PHE A 130 8.81 -11.85 -5.14
C PHE A 130 9.58 -10.93 -4.18
N ASN A 131 10.79 -11.27 -3.82
CA ASN A 131 11.54 -10.49 -2.83
C ASN A 131 13.03 -10.77 -2.95
N ARG A 132 13.87 -9.86 -2.48
CA ARG A 132 15.32 -10.09 -2.45
C ARG A 132 15.71 -11.17 -1.46
N GLU A 133 14.98 -11.30 -0.36
CA GLU A 133 15.24 -12.24 0.73
C GLU A 133 14.02 -13.11 1.06
N PRO A 134 14.22 -14.35 1.57
CA PRO A 134 13.13 -15.22 2.00
C PRO A 134 12.56 -14.73 3.34
N VAL A 135 11.51 -13.92 3.29
CA VAL A 135 10.89 -13.29 4.48
C VAL A 135 9.73 -14.09 5.09
N MET A 136 9.35 -15.20 4.47
CA MET A 136 8.34 -16.13 4.98
C MET A 136 8.80 -17.58 4.83
N LYS A 137 8.20 -18.49 5.61
CA LYS A 137 8.46 -19.93 5.46
C LYS A 137 7.91 -20.43 4.12
N ILE A 138 8.75 -21.05 3.32
CA ILE A 138 8.40 -21.64 2.02
C ILE A 138 7.97 -23.09 2.22
N ARG A 139 6.73 -23.44 1.84
CA ARG A 139 6.17 -24.81 1.88
C ARG A 139 6.58 -25.53 0.60
N THR A 140 7.31 -26.63 0.73
CA THR A 140 7.81 -27.41 -0.41
C THR A 140 6.65 -27.93 -1.28
N GLY A 141 6.71 -27.66 -2.58
CA GLY A 141 5.72 -28.11 -3.56
C GLY A 141 4.44 -27.26 -3.62
N GLN A 142 4.28 -26.27 -2.74
CA GLN A 142 3.13 -25.36 -2.72
C GLN A 142 3.53 -23.91 -2.95
N ASP A 143 4.66 -23.47 -2.38
CA ASP A 143 5.12 -22.09 -2.46
C ASP A 143 6.28 -21.94 -3.43
N MET A 144 6.41 -20.75 -4.01
CA MET A 144 7.53 -20.37 -4.86
C MET A 144 8.21 -19.12 -4.28
N PHE A 145 9.54 -19.15 -4.20
CA PHE A 145 10.34 -17.97 -3.89
C PHE A 145 11.16 -17.58 -5.12
N LEU A 146 11.00 -16.36 -5.57
CA LEU A 146 11.71 -15.76 -6.70
C LEU A 146 12.61 -14.64 -6.15
N PRO A 147 13.92 -14.92 -5.95
CA PRO A 147 14.85 -13.96 -5.41
C PRO A 147 15.21 -12.89 -6.43
N GLY A 148 15.13 -11.61 -6.06
CA GLY A 148 15.48 -10.50 -6.94
C GLY A 148 14.55 -9.30 -6.80
N ASP A 149 14.60 -8.43 -7.79
CA ASP A 149 13.77 -7.24 -7.82
C ASP A 149 12.34 -7.57 -8.30
N CYS A 150 11.36 -7.02 -7.59
CA CYS A 150 9.94 -7.28 -7.87
C CYS A 150 9.55 -6.85 -9.27
N ASP A 151 10.10 -5.74 -9.76
CA ASP A 151 9.79 -5.21 -11.09
C ASP A 151 10.21 -6.18 -12.22
N ASP A 152 11.38 -6.81 -12.08
CA ASP A 152 11.87 -7.79 -13.04
C ASP A 152 10.96 -9.03 -13.07
N HIS A 153 10.59 -9.54 -11.91
CA HIS A 153 9.69 -10.70 -11.79
C HIS A 153 8.27 -10.40 -12.30
N VAL A 154 7.75 -9.20 -12.07
CA VAL A 154 6.45 -8.77 -12.61
C VAL A 154 6.50 -8.68 -14.13
N GLN A 155 7.59 -8.15 -14.72
CA GLN A 155 7.78 -8.11 -16.16
C GLN A 155 7.88 -9.50 -16.76
N GLU A 156 8.63 -10.40 -16.12
CA GLU A 156 8.76 -11.80 -16.54
C GLU A 156 7.41 -12.52 -16.49
N LEU A 157 6.67 -12.40 -15.37
CA LEU A 157 5.33 -12.96 -15.21
C LEU A 157 4.38 -12.45 -16.30
N CYS A 158 4.38 -11.15 -16.57
CA CYS A 158 3.58 -10.56 -17.63
C CYS A 158 3.98 -11.08 -19.02
N SER A 159 5.27 -11.34 -19.24
CA SER A 159 5.75 -11.92 -20.50
C SER A 159 5.26 -13.36 -20.67
N ILE A 160 5.34 -14.19 -19.64
CA ILE A 160 4.85 -15.58 -19.63
C ILE A 160 3.34 -15.64 -19.88
N LEU A 161 2.58 -14.74 -19.26
CA LEU A 161 1.12 -14.67 -19.39
C LEU A 161 0.64 -13.97 -20.66
N GLY A 162 1.54 -13.44 -21.51
CA GLY A 162 1.18 -12.68 -22.70
C GLY A 162 0.58 -11.29 -22.40
N TRP A 163 0.87 -10.71 -21.24
CA TRP A 163 0.31 -9.44 -20.76
C TRP A 163 1.29 -8.26 -20.83
N LYS A 164 2.41 -8.42 -21.53
CA LYS A 164 3.45 -7.38 -21.59
C LYS A 164 2.94 -6.06 -22.14
N ASP A 165 2.14 -6.09 -23.19
CA ASP A 165 1.56 -4.89 -23.80
C ASP A 165 0.52 -4.24 -22.87
N ASP A 166 -0.23 -5.03 -22.10
CA ASP A 166 -1.18 -4.52 -21.11
C ASP A 166 -0.43 -3.81 -19.98
N LEU A 167 0.67 -4.40 -19.47
CA LEU A 167 1.50 -3.77 -18.45
C LEU A 167 2.06 -2.42 -18.91
N LEU A 168 2.56 -2.34 -20.16
CA LEU A 168 3.06 -1.09 -20.74
C LEU A 168 1.96 -0.02 -20.84
N LYS A 169 0.75 -0.42 -21.25
CA LYS A 169 -0.41 0.50 -21.30
C LYS A 169 -0.80 1.01 -19.94
N GLU A 170 -0.81 0.15 -18.92
CA GLU A 170 -1.14 0.57 -17.54
C GLU A 170 -0.07 1.53 -16.99
N ASN A 171 1.21 1.22 -17.16
CA ASN A 171 2.30 2.12 -16.75
C ASN A 171 2.20 3.50 -17.42
N ALA A 172 1.77 3.57 -18.67
CA ALA A 172 1.60 4.84 -19.38
C ALA A 172 0.46 5.71 -18.84
N LYS A 173 -0.51 5.13 -18.10
CA LYS A 173 -1.61 5.87 -17.46
C LYS A 173 -1.20 6.53 -16.14
N VAL A 174 -0.19 6.00 -15.48
CA VAL A 174 0.30 6.54 -14.20
C VAL A 174 1.10 7.79 -14.50
N GLN A 175 0.46 8.95 -14.38
CA GLN A 175 1.14 10.25 -14.41
C GLN A 175 1.76 10.47 -13.03
N ILE A 176 3.03 10.18 -12.90
CA ILE A 176 3.81 10.67 -11.77
C ILE A 176 3.95 12.17 -12.00
N ASP A 177 3.35 12.96 -11.13
CA ASP A 177 3.44 14.42 -11.21
C ASP A 177 4.86 14.84 -10.77
N ASP A 178 5.81 14.82 -11.71
CA ASP A 178 7.19 15.26 -11.55
C ASP A 178 7.30 16.79 -11.32
N SER A 179 6.19 17.53 -11.34
CA SER A 179 6.18 18.99 -11.21
C SER A 179 6.72 19.48 -9.85
N ASN A 180 6.69 18.63 -8.84
CA ASN A 180 7.25 18.93 -7.51
C ASN A 180 8.78 18.71 -7.41
N ASN A 181 9.39 17.94 -8.28
CA ASN A 181 10.84 17.71 -8.26
C ASN A 181 11.63 18.78 -9.05
N LYS A 182 11.04 19.37 -10.09
CA LYS A 182 11.71 20.41 -10.87
C LYS A 182 11.86 21.75 -10.14
N LYS A 183 10.94 22.08 -9.21
CA LYS A 183 11.03 23.33 -8.43
C LYS A 183 12.10 23.32 -7.34
N LYS A 184 12.64 22.17 -6.94
CA LYS A 184 13.75 22.07 -5.99
C LYS A 184 15.14 22.18 -6.65
N ALA A 185 15.24 21.92 -7.95
CA ALA A 185 16.51 22.01 -8.68
C ALA A 185 16.81 23.40 -9.23
N GLU A 186 15.80 24.31 -9.28
CA GLU A 186 15.96 25.67 -9.82
C GLU A 186 15.98 26.76 -8.72
N GLY A 187 16.06 26.39 -7.45
CA GLY A 187 16.00 27.32 -6.31
C GLY A 187 17.24 27.38 -5.42
N GLU A 188 18.38 26.81 -5.85
CA GLU A 188 19.67 26.96 -5.18
C GLU A 188 20.68 27.60 -6.15
N ASP A 189 20.58 28.91 -6.29
CA ASP A 189 21.67 29.81 -6.71
C ASP A 189 21.63 31.07 -5.83
#